data_93fc1f13120cffb00fddc2b700521128
#
_entry.id   93fc1f13120cffb00fddc2b700521128
#
_cell.length_a   1.000
_cell.length_b   1.000
_cell.length_c   1.000
_cell.angle_alpha   90.00
_cell.angle_beta   90.00
_cell.angle_gamma   90.00
#
_symmetry.space_group_name_H-M   'P 1'
#
loop_
_entity.id
_entity.type
_entity.pdbx_description
1 polymer ?
#
loop_
_entity_poly.entity_id
_entity_poly.type
_entity_poly.pdbx_seq_one_letter_code
_entity_poly.pdbx_strand_id
1 'polypeptide(L)'
;FKGCTDFHIGGDEYMEFDRAPFTTQYKEVLDNYARENIDPNASWKDVIAKYIDDLAEHVHEKGFTPRIWNDGIYYGENSWGQNKQIINMHKYIGIDFWSQMSWNGSIARLQTFLDKGHDTIYNVNASFFYYVLRPSMPNDGRKQHSFDNLNSDKLIFDEWTPGKFQANTIADDNPAIKGASLAIWCDKADVCDEDTITEDI
;
A
#
# COMPACT_ATOMS: atom_id res chain seq x y z
N PHE A 1 -11.79 8.88 -19.43
CA PHE A 1 -11.44 9.49 -18.13
C PHE A 1 -11.05 10.96 -18.28
N LYS A 2 -11.99 11.78 -18.77
CA LYS A 2 -11.75 13.20 -18.99
C LYS A 2 -11.53 13.90 -17.64
N GLY A 3 -10.34 14.52 -17.48
CA GLY A 3 -9.96 15.24 -16.24
C GLY A 3 -9.23 14.41 -15.18
N CYS A 4 -9.07 13.10 -15.38
CA CYS A 4 -8.21 12.29 -14.50
C CYS A 4 -6.74 12.49 -14.89
N THR A 5 -5.89 12.63 -13.88
CA THR A 5 -4.43 12.73 -14.02
C THR A 5 -3.71 11.48 -13.52
N ASP A 6 -4.38 10.69 -12.68
CA ASP A 6 -3.82 9.55 -11.98
C ASP A 6 -4.62 8.28 -12.31
N PHE A 7 -3.93 7.14 -12.28
CA PHE A 7 -4.54 5.84 -12.46
C PHE A 7 -3.93 4.84 -11.46
N HIS A 8 -4.75 4.35 -10.53
CA HIS A 8 -4.29 3.38 -9.53
C HIS A 8 -4.35 1.96 -10.09
N ILE A 9 -3.24 1.22 -9.98
CA ILE A 9 -3.08 -0.12 -10.55
C ILE A 9 -3.00 -1.24 -9.50
N GLY A 10 -3.28 -0.94 -8.23
CA GLY A 10 -3.29 -1.93 -7.15
C GLY A 10 -1.91 -2.26 -6.61
N GLY A 11 -1.60 -3.53 -6.44
CA GLY A 11 -0.30 -4.00 -5.96
C GLY A 11 -0.22 -4.26 -4.45
N ASP A 12 -1.39 -4.31 -3.78
CA ASP A 12 -1.51 -4.59 -2.36
C ASP A 12 -1.52 -6.10 -2.05
N GLU A 13 -1.12 -6.43 -0.85
CA GLU A 13 -1.28 -7.71 -0.13
C GLU A 13 -0.78 -8.98 -0.83
N TYR A 14 -0.14 -8.88 -1.99
CA TYR A 14 0.41 -10.07 -2.66
C TYR A 14 1.53 -10.76 -1.87
N MET A 15 2.16 -10.07 -0.92
CA MET A 15 3.17 -10.63 -0.02
C MET A 15 2.59 -11.71 0.91
N GLU A 16 1.29 -11.80 1.07
CA GLU A 16 0.61 -12.91 1.73
C GLU A 16 0.87 -14.25 1.03
N PHE A 17 1.37 -14.21 -0.19
CA PHE A 17 1.79 -15.38 -0.95
C PHE A 17 3.04 -16.08 -0.41
N ASP A 18 3.66 -15.60 0.66
CA ASP A 18 4.65 -16.37 1.41
C ASP A 18 4.05 -17.60 2.13
N ARG A 19 2.81 -17.98 1.85
CA ARG A 19 2.07 -19.11 2.42
C ARG A 19 1.76 -20.19 1.40
N ALA A 20 1.50 -21.42 1.89
CA ALA A 20 0.90 -22.45 1.07
C ALA A 20 -0.57 -22.05 0.70
N PRO A 21 -1.08 -22.37 -0.50
CA PRO A 21 -0.44 -23.23 -1.51
C PRO A 21 0.58 -22.53 -2.43
N PHE A 22 0.71 -21.19 -2.36
CA PHE A 22 1.60 -20.47 -3.28
C PHE A 22 3.05 -20.97 -3.17
N THR A 23 3.59 -21.08 -1.96
CA THR A 23 4.97 -21.51 -1.70
C THR A 23 5.28 -22.92 -2.18
N THR A 24 4.25 -23.78 -2.27
CA THR A 24 4.40 -25.18 -2.69
C THR A 24 4.09 -25.43 -4.17
N GLN A 25 3.43 -24.51 -4.85
CA GLN A 25 2.97 -24.72 -6.23
C GLN A 25 3.60 -23.73 -7.24
N TYR A 26 3.76 -22.49 -6.87
CA TYR A 26 4.10 -21.43 -7.81
C TYR A 26 5.46 -20.76 -7.56
N LYS A 27 5.89 -20.72 -6.30
CA LYS A 27 7.08 -20.00 -5.89
C LYS A 27 8.33 -20.43 -6.68
N GLU A 28 8.56 -21.74 -6.80
CA GLU A 28 9.74 -22.26 -7.51
C GLU A 28 9.74 -21.89 -8.99
N VAL A 29 8.59 -21.94 -9.63
CA VAL A 29 8.43 -21.57 -11.05
C VAL A 29 8.79 -20.10 -11.26
N LEU A 30 8.29 -19.21 -10.40
CA LEU A 30 8.58 -17.79 -10.48
C LEU A 30 10.02 -17.46 -10.09
N ASP A 31 10.60 -18.15 -9.10
CA ASP A 31 12.01 -17.98 -8.74
C ASP A 31 12.94 -18.41 -9.89
N ASN A 32 12.60 -19.51 -10.59
CA ASN A 32 13.36 -19.93 -11.78
C ASN A 32 13.25 -18.90 -12.90
N TYR A 33 12.03 -18.45 -13.19
CA TYR A 33 11.80 -17.41 -14.18
C TYR A 33 12.59 -16.12 -13.85
N ALA A 34 12.57 -15.70 -12.59
CA ALA A 34 13.30 -14.52 -12.13
C ALA A 34 14.79 -14.63 -12.40
N ARG A 35 15.39 -15.77 -12.02
CA ARG A 35 16.83 -16.01 -12.22
C ARG A 35 17.24 -16.10 -13.68
N GLU A 36 16.38 -16.62 -14.53
CA GLU A 36 16.65 -16.77 -15.96
C GLU A 36 16.42 -15.47 -16.75
N ASN A 37 15.45 -14.63 -16.35
CA ASN A 37 14.97 -13.53 -17.18
C ASN A 37 15.18 -12.12 -16.59
N ILE A 38 15.47 -12.02 -15.28
CA ILE A 38 15.67 -10.73 -14.60
C ILE A 38 17.11 -10.61 -14.10
N ASP A 39 17.50 -11.40 -13.11
CA ASP A 39 18.84 -11.40 -12.52
C ASP A 39 19.09 -12.75 -11.81
N PRO A 40 20.32 -13.30 -11.82
CA PRO A 40 20.63 -14.55 -11.12
C PRO A 40 20.30 -14.58 -9.62
N ASN A 41 20.20 -13.42 -8.97
CA ASN A 41 19.82 -13.27 -7.57
C ASN A 41 18.36 -12.88 -7.37
N ALA A 42 17.60 -12.70 -8.44
CA ALA A 42 16.19 -12.33 -8.37
C ALA A 42 15.32 -13.48 -7.84
N SER A 43 14.17 -13.11 -7.33
CA SER A 43 13.17 -14.01 -6.80
C SER A 43 11.79 -13.72 -7.39
N TRP A 44 10.80 -14.51 -7.01
CA TRP A 44 9.40 -14.28 -7.38
C TRP A 44 8.90 -12.85 -7.05
N LYS A 45 9.47 -12.20 -6.03
CA LYS A 45 9.15 -10.81 -5.67
C LYS A 45 9.54 -9.85 -6.77
N ASP A 46 10.68 -10.09 -7.40
CA ASP A 46 11.15 -9.28 -8.53
C ASP A 46 10.30 -9.49 -9.78
N VAL A 47 9.74 -10.70 -9.98
CA VAL A 47 8.78 -10.95 -11.06
C VAL A 47 7.52 -10.10 -10.89
N ILE A 48 6.97 -10.08 -9.68
CA ILE A 48 5.77 -9.27 -9.36
C ILE A 48 6.07 -7.78 -9.48
N ALA A 49 7.19 -7.34 -8.89
CA ALA A 49 7.59 -5.94 -8.94
C ALA A 49 7.81 -5.47 -10.39
N LYS A 50 8.46 -6.32 -11.22
CA LYS A 50 8.62 -6.02 -12.64
C LYS A 50 7.29 -5.95 -13.37
N TYR A 51 6.37 -6.87 -13.12
CA TYR A 51 5.05 -6.84 -13.72
C TYR A 51 4.30 -5.54 -13.39
N ILE A 52 4.33 -5.11 -12.13
CA ILE A 52 3.72 -3.85 -11.68
C ILE A 52 4.42 -2.65 -12.33
N ASP A 53 5.73 -2.68 -12.44
CA ASP A 53 6.52 -1.62 -13.04
C ASP A 53 6.24 -1.48 -14.55
N ASP A 54 6.17 -2.59 -15.28
CA ASP A 54 5.81 -2.63 -16.72
C ASP A 54 4.38 -2.12 -16.94
N LEU A 55 3.45 -2.45 -16.04
CA LEU A 55 2.09 -1.94 -16.10
C LEU A 55 2.04 -0.42 -15.82
N ALA A 56 2.84 0.03 -14.86
CA ALA A 56 2.98 1.46 -14.55
C ALA A 56 3.57 2.24 -15.73
N GLU A 57 4.57 1.69 -16.41
CA GLU A 57 5.13 2.26 -17.63
C GLU A 57 4.04 2.43 -18.71
N HIS A 58 3.23 1.38 -18.93
CA HIS A 58 2.12 1.46 -19.87
C HIS A 58 1.10 2.56 -19.52
N VAL A 59 0.75 2.70 -18.24
CA VAL A 59 -0.16 3.76 -17.76
C VAL A 59 0.47 5.14 -17.96
N HIS A 60 1.76 5.27 -17.66
CA HIS A 60 2.50 6.51 -17.84
C HIS A 60 2.57 6.94 -19.31
N GLU A 61 2.80 6.02 -20.25
CA GLU A 61 2.77 6.25 -21.69
C GLU A 61 1.40 6.77 -22.19
N LYS A 62 0.32 6.47 -21.48
CA LYS A 62 -1.02 7.00 -21.76
C LYS A 62 -1.26 8.40 -21.19
N GLY A 63 -0.27 8.98 -20.55
CA GLY A 63 -0.31 10.33 -19.98
C GLY A 63 -0.90 10.42 -18.57
N PHE A 64 -0.98 9.30 -17.85
CA PHE A 64 -1.42 9.28 -16.45
C PHE A 64 -0.23 9.09 -15.50
N THR A 65 -0.37 9.55 -14.28
CA THR A 65 0.51 9.15 -13.17
C THR A 65 0.04 7.79 -12.64
N PRO A 66 0.83 6.71 -12.80
CA PRO A 66 0.46 5.43 -12.20
C PRO A 66 0.61 5.51 -10.67
N ARG A 67 -0.36 4.97 -9.94
CA ARG A 67 -0.33 4.88 -8.47
C ARG A 67 -0.44 3.43 -8.02
N ILE A 68 0.27 3.09 -6.95
CA ILE A 68 0.31 1.73 -6.38
C ILE A 68 0.23 1.78 -4.85
N TRP A 69 -0.24 0.68 -4.25
CA TRP A 69 -0.10 0.47 -2.81
C TRP A 69 1.35 0.17 -2.43
N ASN A 70 1.75 0.58 -1.22
CA ASN A 70 3.16 0.47 -0.78
C ASN A 70 3.58 -0.90 -0.31
N ASP A 71 2.67 -1.69 0.24
CA ASP A 71 2.98 -2.81 1.13
C ASP A 71 3.66 -4.00 0.44
N GLY A 72 3.44 -4.18 -0.86
CA GLY A 72 4.08 -5.21 -1.65
C GLY A 72 5.41 -4.82 -2.30
N ILE A 73 5.76 -3.54 -2.34
CA ILE A 73 6.92 -3.01 -3.09
C ILE A 73 8.12 -2.82 -2.15
N TYR A 74 9.32 -3.14 -2.66
CA TYR A 74 10.56 -3.21 -1.88
C TYR A 74 10.45 -4.11 -0.65
N TYR A 75 9.57 -5.08 -0.73
CA TYR A 75 9.30 -6.04 0.32
C TYR A 75 10.55 -6.84 0.69
N GLY A 76 10.78 -7.03 1.98
CA GLY A 76 11.93 -7.75 2.51
C GLY A 76 13.16 -6.87 2.75
N GLU A 77 13.12 -5.58 2.50
CA GLU A 77 14.27 -4.68 2.69
C GLU A 77 14.68 -4.56 4.17
N ASN A 78 13.73 -4.70 5.10
CA ASN A 78 13.96 -4.70 6.54
C ASN A 78 14.01 -6.13 7.13
N SER A 79 14.32 -7.10 6.38
CA SER A 79 13.96 -8.50 6.43
C SER A 79 14.26 -9.27 7.72
N TRP A 80 13.34 -10.14 8.04
CA TRP A 80 13.54 -11.32 8.87
C TRP A 80 14.04 -12.53 8.05
N GLY A 81 15.03 -12.32 7.14
CA GLY A 81 15.67 -13.38 6.39
C GLY A 81 15.03 -13.74 5.04
N GLN A 82 14.08 -12.98 4.57
CA GLN A 82 13.46 -13.21 3.27
C GLN A 82 14.26 -12.54 2.12
N ASN A 83 14.16 -13.10 0.92
CA ASN A 83 14.78 -12.51 -0.26
C ASN A 83 14.23 -11.10 -0.49
N LYS A 84 15.14 -10.15 -0.63
CA LYS A 84 14.80 -8.76 -0.93
C LYS A 84 14.43 -8.62 -2.39
N GLN A 85 13.52 -7.69 -2.70
CA GLN A 85 13.38 -7.19 -4.05
C GLN A 85 14.67 -6.47 -4.45
N ILE A 86 15.24 -6.82 -5.59
CA ILE A 86 16.50 -6.25 -6.10
C ILE A 86 16.28 -5.24 -7.23
N ILE A 87 15.19 -5.34 -7.98
CA ILE A 87 14.86 -4.36 -9.02
C ILE A 87 14.36 -3.06 -8.41
N ASN A 88 14.72 -1.95 -9.06
CA ASN A 88 14.16 -0.65 -8.72
C ASN A 88 13.00 -0.34 -9.67
N MET A 89 11.96 0.27 -9.13
CA MET A 89 10.80 0.68 -9.90
C MET A 89 10.97 2.10 -10.44
N HIS A 90 10.19 2.46 -11.45
CA HIS A 90 10.19 3.80 -12.00
C HIS A 90 9.79 4.85 -10.96
N LYS A 91 10.58 5.93 -10.88
CA LYS A 91 10.42 6.98 -9.84
C LYS A 91 9.14 7.80 -9.98
N TYR A 92 8.57 7.86 -11.18
CA TYR A 92 7.31 8.58 -11.44
C TYR A 92 6.08 7.84 -10.89
N ILE A 93 6.23 6.63 -10.35
CA ILE A 93 5.13 5.90 -9.74
C ILE A 93 4.77 6.57 -8.41
N GLY A 94 3.51 6.98 -8.29
CA GLY A 94 2.95 7.48 -7.05
C GLY A 94 2.68 6.35 -6.06
N ILE A 95 3.00 6.57 -4.81
CA ILE A 95 2.88 5.58 -3.74
C ILE A 95 1.74 5.95 -2.80
N ASP A 96 0.72 5.13 -2.76
CA ASP A 96 -0.33 5.21 -1.75
C ASP A 96 0.11 4.43 -0.51
N PHE A 97 0.64 5.17 0.46
CA PHE A 97 1.23 4.58 1.66
C PHE A 97 0.15 4.38 2.73
N TRP A 98 -0.38 3.15 2.79
CA TRP A 98 -1.46 2.80 3.71
C TRP A 98 -0.97 2.06 4.95
N SER A 99 0.08 1.26 4.83
CA SER A 99 0.45 0.33 5.87
C SER A 99 1.96 0.17 6.04
N GLN A 100 2.37 0.17 7.30
CA GLN A 100 3.59 -0.48 7.77
C GLN A 100 3.28 -1.13 9.11
N MET A 101 2.77 -2.34 9.05
CA MET A 101 2.32 -3.07 10.23
C MET A 101 3.50 -3.55 11.07
N SER A 102 3.44 -3.35 12.36
CA SER A 102 4.50 -3.76 13.29
C SER A 102 4.75 -5.28 13.30
N TRP A 103 3.75 -6.07 12.93
CA TRP A 103 3.84 -7.53 12.86
C TRP A 103 4.48 -8.03 11.55
N ASN A 104 4.61 -7.20 10.54
CA ASN A 104 5.24 -7.56 9.27
C ASN A 104 6.45 -6.66 8.98
N GLY A 105 7.59 -7.04 9.53
CA GLY A 105 8.85 -6.32 9.36
C GLY A 105 9.42 -6.33 7.94
N SER A 106 8.77 -7.06 7.02
CA SER A 106 9.18 -7.10 5.61
C SER A 106 8.58 -5.98 4.77
N ILE A 107 7.52 -5.30 5.24
CA ILE A 107 6.97 -4.13 4.55
C ILE A 107 7.98 -2.99 4.61
N ALA A 108 8.27 -2.40 3.45
CA ALA A 108 9.24 -1.31 3.34
C ALA A 108 8.78 -0.05 4.09
N ARG A 109 9.72 0.64 4.70
CA ARG A 109 9.46 1.92 5.37
C ARG A 109 9.22 3.02 4.36
N LEU A 110 8.52 4.07 4.77
CA LEU A 110 8.33 5.26 3.96
C LEU A 110 9.68 5.84 3.46
N GLN A 111 10.70 5.86 4.33
CA GLN A 111 12.02 6.35 3.98
C GLN A 111 12.65 5.58 2.82
N THR A 112 12.39 4.28 2.69
CA THR A 112 12.86 3.47 1.57
C THR A 112 12.40 4.01 0.22
N PHE A 113 11.13 4.39 0.11
CA PHE A 113 10.57 4.97 -1.11
C PHE A 113 11.19 6.33 -1.43
N LEU A 114 11.36 7.17 -0.41
CA LEU A 114 12.01 8.49 -0.55
C LEU A 114 13.48 8.34 -0.99
N ASP A 115 14.24 7.43 -0.38
CA ASP A 115 15.64 7.17 -0.71
C ASP A 115 15.81 6.61 -2.13
N LYS A 116 14.82 5.87 -2.62
CA LYS A 116 14.78 5.39 -4.01
C LYS A 116 14.30 6.45 -5.00
N GLY A 117 13.88 7.61 -4.51
CA GLY A 117 13.56 8.79 -5.31
C GLY A 117 12.11 8.89 -5.76
N HIS A 118 11.18 8.16 -5.14
CA HIS A 118 9.75 8.42 -5.29
C HIS A 118 9.41 9.75 -4.62
N ASP A 119 8.86 10.67 -5.39
CA ASP A 119 8.54 12.04 -4.97
C ASP A 119 7.03 12.33 -4.96
N THR A 120 6.23 11.31 -5.14
CA THR A 120 4.77 11.37 -5.19
C THR A 120 4.20 10.35 -4.21
N ILE A 121 3.94 10.81 -2.99
CA ILE A 121 3.45 9.99 -1.88
C ILE A 121 2.10 10.51 -1.43
N TYR A 122 1.13 9.61 -1.32
CA TYR A 122 -0.18 9.88 -0.74
C TYR A 122 -0.29 9.21 0.62
N ASN A 123 -0.73 9.98 1.61
CA ASN A 123 -0.94 9.47 2.95
C ASN A 123 -2.31 8.79 3.05
N VAL A 124 -2.31 7.47 3.12
CA VAL A 124 -3.51 6.64 3.29
C VAL A 124 -3.44 5.90 4.62
N ASN A 125 -2.87 6.53 5.64
CA ASN A 125 -2.62 5.92 6.94
C ASN A 125 -3.84 5.15 7.45
N ALA A 126 -3.75 3.83 7.47
CA ALA A 126 -4.84 2.95 7.86
C ALA A 126 -5.35 3.18 9.30
N SER A 127 -4.54 3.83 10.14
CA SER A 127 -4.97 4.21 11.49
C SER A 127 -5.94 5.40 11.52
N PHE A 128 -6.09 6.13 10.41
CA PHE A 128 -6.94 7.33 10.32
C PHE A 128 -7.94 7.29 9.16
N PHE A 129 -7.57 6.69 8.04
CA PHE A 129 -8.28 6.81 6.77
C PHE A 129 -8.86 5.49 6.24
N TYR A 130 -8.89 4.44 7.05
CA TYR A 130 -9.55 3.18 6.70
C TYR A 130 -10.92 3.09 7.36
N TYR A 131 -11.93 3.05 6.51
CA TYR A 131 -13.29 2.71 6.86
C TYR A 131 -13.55 1.28 6.35
N VAL A 132 -13.63 0.31 7.27
CA VAL A 132 -13.83 -1.09 6.90
C VAL A 132 -15.13 -1.58 7.48
N LEU A 133 -16.10 -1.92 6.62
CA LEU A 133 -17.37 -2.49 7.03
C LEU A 133 -17.20 -3.97 7.38
N ARG A 134 -17.33 -4.30 8.66
CA ARG A 134 -17.25 -5.69 9.19
C ARG A 134 -18.33 -5.95 10.22
N PRO A 135 -18.81 -7.22 10.36
CA PRO A 135 -19.84 -7.58 11.34
C PRO A 135 -19.47 -7.31 12.81
N SER A 136 -18.18 -7.22 13.09
CA SER A 136 -17.63 -6.98 14.42
C SER A 136 -17.35 -5.50 14.70
N MET A 137 -17.66 -4.60 13.77
CA MET A 137 -17.53 -3.18 14.02
C MET A 137 -18.60 -2.75 15.00
N PRO A 138 -18.23 -2.26 16.18
CA PRO A 138 -19.21 -1.70 17.08
C PRO A 138 -19.60 -0.32 16.61
N ASN A 139 -20.89 -0.05 16.50
CA ASN A 139 -21.46 1.28 16.34
C ASN A 139 -21.22 2.18 17.56
N ASP A 140 -20.29 1.83 18.45
CA ASP A 140 -20.09 2.50 19.74
C ASP A 140 -18.74 3.22 19.85
N GLY A 141 -18.04 3.41 18.73
CA GLY A 141 -16.78 4.16 18.68
C GLY A 141 -15.60 3.49 19.37
N ARG A 142 -15.70 2.19 19.71
CA ARG A 142 -14.57 1.48 20.29
C ARG A 142 -13.53 1.17 19.24
N LYS A 143 -12.30 1.57 19.49
CA LYS A 143 -11.12 1.16 18.69
C LYS A 143 -10.93 -0.34 18.83
N GLN A 144 -11.22 -1.11 17.81
CA GLN A 144 -10.97 -2.55 17.84
C GLN A 144 -9.58 -2.93 17.32
N HIS A 145 -9.21 -2.42 16.17
CA HIS A 145 -7.88 -2.57 15.58
C HIS A 145 -7.50 -1.31 14.84
N SER A 146 -6.21 -1.13 14.58
CA SER A 146 -5.69 0.00 13.81
C SER A 146 -6.24 0.12 12.38
N PHE A 147 -6.95 -0.90 11.89
CA PHE A 147 -7.61 -0.93 10.59
C PHE A 147 -9.13 -0.76 10.65
N ASP A 148 -9.74 -0.99 11.79
CA ASP A 148 -11.19 -0.96 11.96
C ASP A 148 -11.63 0.39 12.52
N ASN A 149 -10.77 1.36 12.43
CA ASN A 149 -11.06 2.66 12.98
C ASN A 149 -11.92 3.46 12.00
N LEU A 150 -13.20 3.43 12.27
CA LEU A 150 -14.01 4.61 12.12
C LEU A 150 -13.42 5.66 13.05
N ASN A 151 -12.41 6.34 12.59
CA ASN A 151 -11.91 7.44 13.36
C ASN A 151 -12.84 8.60 13.11
N SER A 152 -13.45 9.03 14.18
CA SER A 152 -14.18 10.26 14.17
C SER A 152 -13.31 11.35 13.52
N ASP A 153 -13.94 12.20 12.76
CA ASP A 153 -13.42 13.48 12.31
C ASP A 153 -12.60 14.19 13.39
N LYS A 154 -13.05 14.10 14.65
CA LYS A 154 -12.33 14.62 15.81
C LYS A 154 -10.93 14.00 16.00
N LEU A 155 -10.78 12.69 15.87
CA LEU A 155 -9.48 12.05 16.05
C LEU A 155 -8.53 12.44 14.91
N ILE A 156 -9.03 12.50 13.67
CA ILE A 156 -8.26 12.97 12.53
C ILE A 156 -7.81 14.42 12.77
N PHE A 157 -8.73 15.28 13.17
CA PHE A 157 -8.44 16.69 13.45
C PHE A 157 -7.41 16.87 14.59
N ASP A 158 -7.54 16.11 15.67
CA ASP A 158 -6.70 16.26 16.86
C ASP A 158 -5.31 15.63 16.72
N GLU A 159 -5.18 14.55 15.95
CA GLU A 159 -3.97 13.70 15.99
C GLU A 159 -3.25 13.53 14.65
N TRP A 160 -3.92 13.71 13.51
CA TRP A 160 -3.28 13.51 12.23
C TRP A 160 -2.62 14.77 11.70
N THR A 161 -1.48 14.59 11.04
CA THR A 161 -0.81 15.63 10.25
C THR A 161 -0.36 15.03 8.91
N PRO A 162 -0.09 15.86 7.88
CA PRO A 162 0.34 15.36 6.57
C PRO A 162 1.53 14.42 6.61
N GLY A 163 2.48 14.66 7.50
CA GLY A 163 3.67 13.84 7.69
C GLY A 163 3.49 12.61 8.57
N LYS A 164 2.30 12.41 9.17
CA LYS A 164 2.02 11.29 10.08
C LYS A 164 1.47 10.08 9.32
N PHE A 165 2.35 9.23 8.86
CA PHE A 165 2.04 7.94 8.25
C PHE A 165 1.98 6.84 9.29
N GLN A 166 1.44 5.66 8.92
CA GLN A 166 1.46 4.52 9.82
C GLN A 166 2.91 4.11 10.12
N ALA A 167 3.26 4.07 11.40
CA ALA A 167 4.59 3.75 11.94
C ALA A 167 5.75 4.62 11.40
N ASN A 168 5.45 5.71 10.67
CA ASN A 168 6.45 6.63 10.15
C ASN A 168 6.00 8.07 10.37
N THR A 169 6.96 8.95 10.60
CA THR A 169 6.71 10.39 10.67
C THR A 169 7.82 11.12 9.90
N ILE A 170 7.43 12.01 9.00
CA ILE A 170 8.32 12.91 8.27
C ILE A 170 7.83 14.36 8.45
N ALA A 171 8.57 15.32 7.92
CA ALA A 171 8.13 16.72 7.97
C ALA A 171 6.80 16.91 7.22
N ASP A 172 5.87 17.66 7.81
CA ASP A 172 4.53 17.88 7.22
C ASP A 172 4.57 18.62 5.88
N ASP A 173 5.59 19.44 5.69
CA ASP A 173 5.87 20.20 4.46
C ASP A 173 6.78 19.46 3.48
N ASN A 174 7.04 18.18 3.68
CA ASN A 174 7.87 17.40 2.76
C ASN A 174 7.24 17.43 1.35
N PRO A 175 7.98 17.89 0.32
CA PRO A 175 7.43 18.09 -1.02
C PRO A 175 7.01 16.79 -1.72
N ALA A 176 7.43 15.64 -1.22
CA ALA A 176 6.97 14.36 -1.74
C ALA A 176 5.51 14.06 -1.36
N ILE A 177 4.98 14.64 -0.28
CA ILE A 177 3.58 14.46 0.12
C ILE A 177 2.68 15.24 -0.84
N LYS A 178 1.82 14.55 -1.58
CA LYS A 178 0.87 15.17 -2.53
C LYS A 178 -0.54 15.30 -1.99
N GLY A 179 -0.88 14.53 -0.96
CA GLY A 179 -2.19 14.56 -0.34
C GLY A 179 -2.46 13.36 0.54
N ALA A 180 -3.73 13.20 0.92
CA ALA A 180 -4.23 12.05 1.65
C ALA A 180 -5.45 11.46 0.94
N SER A 181 -5.75 10.19 1.19
CA SER A 181 -6.91 9.50 0.64
C SER A 181 -7.60 8.69 1.72
N LEU A 182 -8.93 8.78 1.77
CA LEU A 182 -9.80 7.92 2.56
C LEU A 182 -10.11 6.67 1.74
N ALA A 183 -10.00 5.49 2.35
CA ALA A 183 -10.38 4.23 1.74
C ALA A 183 -11.59 3.62 2.48
N ILE A 184 -12.64 3.30 1.72
CA ILE A 184 -13.85 2.63 2.21
C ILE A 184 -13.83 1.20 1.69
N TRP A 185 -13.74 0.23 2.59
CA TRP A 185 -13.67 -1.18 2.27
C TRP A 185 -14.95 -1.89 2.69
N CYS A 186 -15.67 -2.45 1.73
CA CYS A 186 -16.94 -3.14 1.95
C CYS A 186 -16.74 -4.65 2.11
N ASP A 187 -15.99 -5.09 3.12
CA ASP A 187 -15.79 -6.52 3.42
C ASP A 187 -17.11 -7.24 3.69
N LYS A 188 -18.06 -6.52 4.26
CA LYS A 188 -19.42 -6.96 4.56
C LYS A 188 -20.39 -5.80 4.31
N ALA A 189 -20.81 -5.62 3.08
CA ALA A 189 -21.67 -4.50 2.68
C ALA A 189 -23.07 -4.50 3.32
N ASP A 190 -23.49 -5.63 3.90
CA ASP A 190 -24.80 -5.82 4.52
C ASP A 190 -24.86 -5.45 6.01
N VAL A 191 -23.74 -5.03 6.61
CA VAL A 191 -23.71 -4.67 8.05
C VAL A 191 -24.04 -3.21 8.33
N CYS A 192 -24.08 -2.39 7.30
CA CYS A 192 -24.29 -0.94 7.41
C CYS A 192 -25.04 -0.44 6.17
N ASP A 193 -25.94 0.50 6.35
CA ASP A 193 -26.62 1.15 5.25
C ASP A 193 -25.88 2.41 4.77
N GLU A 194 -26.30 2.95 3.64
CA GLU A 194 -25.68 4.12 3.02
C GLU A 194 -25.78 5.37 3.91
N ASP A 195 -26.90 5.52 4.63
CA ASP A 195 -27.10 6.67 5.49
C ASP A 195 -26.08 6.65 6.64
N THR A 196 -25.88 5.50 7.28
CA THR A 196 -24.87 5.34 8.34
C THR A 196 -23.46 5.63 7.82
N ILE A 197 -23.10 5.11 6.64
CA ILE A 197 -21.78 5.39 6.03
C ILE A 197 -21.60 6.89 5.78
N THR A 198 -22.66 7.55 5.30
CA THR A 198 -22.62 8.99 5.00
C THR A 198 -22.52 9.85 6.27
N GLU A 199 -23.13 9.41 7.37
CA GLU A 199 -23.02 10.10 8.66
C GLU A 199 -21.64 9.95 9.31
N ASP A 200 -20.93 8.84 9.01
CA ASP A 200 -19.64 8.51 9.60
C ASP A 200 -18.44 9.13 8.86
N ILE A 201 -18.63 9.59 7.62
CA ILE A 201 -17.61 10.19 6.73
C ILE A 201 -17.75 11.72 6.70
#